data_8bfe8d20b1c3699c6ecad509cc21365e
#
_entry.id   8bfe8d20b1c3699c6ecad509cc21365e
#
_cell.length_a   1.000
_cell.length_b   1.000
_cell.length_c   1.000
_cell.angle_alpha   90.00
_cell.angle_beta   90.00
_cell.angle_gamma   90.00
#
_symmetry.space_group_name_H-M   'P 1'
#
loop_
_entity.id
_entity.type
_entity.pdbx_description
1 polymer ?
#
loop_
_entity_poly.entity_id
_entity_poly.type
_entity_poly.pdbx_seq_one_letter_code
_entity_poly.pdbx_strand_id
1 'polypeptide(L)'
;MKMTAEEYARRVKQVGPRSPLGSDCLWAFCVGGGICLLGEVLRGWYLGMGLEAQLAGTLTSCTLIVLSALLTTLGLYQKLAAKAGAGSLVPITGFANAVVSAAIEFKPEGRVCGTGAKMFTIAGPVIVYGTLAAVVYGGVLWLLGGCPLCLQYACRDAKIAVFRQSGWSRISHERYYSTNPKEKQP
;
A
#
# COMPACT_ATOMS: atom_id res chain seq x y z
N MET A 1 -28.82 21.87 25.86
CA MET A 1 -27.65 22.02 26.72
C MET A 1 -26.50 22.54 25.87
N LYS A 2 -26.05 23.78 26.09
CA LYS A 2 -24.88 24.34 25.38
C LYS A 2 -23.64 24.01 26.23
N MET A 3 -22.86 23.03 25.81
CA MET A 3 -21.57 22.73 26.44
C MET A 3 -20.53 23.74 25.98
N THR A 4 -19.71 24.21 26.91
CA THR A 4 -18.56 25.07 26.55
C THR A 4 -17.47 24.22 25.89
N ALA A 5 -16.62 24.85 25.07
CA ALA A 5 -15.53 24.14 24.39
C ALA A 5 -14.56 23.46 25.39
N GLU A 6 -14.38 24.06 26.57
CA GLU A 6 -13.53 23.51 27.63
C GLU A 6 -14.16 22.26 28.30
N GLU A 7 -15.47 22.25 28.55
CA GLU A 7 -16.15 21.08 29.08
C GLU A 7 -16.15 19.93 28.07
N TYR A 8 -16.31 20.21 26.80
CA TYR A 8 -16.18 19.23 25.73
C TYR A 8 -14.79 18.61 25.70
N ALA A 9 -13.75 19.45 25.75
CA ALA A 9 -12.35 18.98 25.74
C ALA A 9 -12.02 18.12 26.98
N ARG A 10 -12.57 18.45 28.14
CA ARG A 10 -12.43 17.64 29.37
C ARG A 10 -13.11 16.28 29.25
N ARG A 11 -14.34 16.24 28.73
CA ARG A 11 -15.07 14.96 28.49
C ARG A 11 -14.38 14.09 27.47
N VAL A 12 -13.91 14.65 26.36
CA VAL A 12 -13.14 13.91 25.35
C VAL A 12 -11.89 13.28 25.94
N LYS A 13 -11.14 14.00 26.80
CA LYS A 13 -9.98 13.43 27.51
C LYS A 13 -10.32 12.32 28.51
N GLN A 14 -11.52 12.34 29.10
CA GLN A 14 -11.97 11.34 30.05
C GLN A 14 -12.50 10.06 29.38
N VAL A 15 -13.16 10.22 28.22
CA VAL A 15 -13.78 9.13 27.47
C VAL A 15 -12.82 8.53 26.43
N GLY A 16 -11.84 9.30 25.96
CA GLY A 16 -10.85 8.83 24.99
C GLY A 16 -9.95 7.74 25.59
N PRO A 17 -9.95 6.52 25.03
CA PRO A 17 -9.07 5.45 25.51
C PRO A 17 -7.61 5.90 25.31
N ARG A 18 -6.80 5.73 26.34
CA ARG A 18 -5.35 5.93 26.21
C ARG A 18 -4.78 4.73 25.45
N SER A 19 -4.43 4.91 24.18
CA SER A 19 -3.76 3.87 23.42
C SER A 19 -2.30 3.72 23.90
N PRO A 20 -1.83 2.51 24.19
CA PRO A 20 -0.44 2.25 24.56
C PRO A 20 0.44 2.35 23.30
N LEU A 21 0.99 3.54 23.03
CA LEU A 21 1.78 3.86 21.84
C LEU A 21 2.84 2.81 21.50
N GLY A 22 3.53 2.25 22.51
CA GLY A 22 4.57 1.25 22.27
C GLY A 22 4.03 -0.08 21.69
N SER A 23 2.92 -0.56 22.26
CA SER A 23 2.26 -1.79 21.79
C SER A 23 1.67 -1.59 20.41
N ASP A 24 1.01 -0.45 20.18
CA ASP A 24 0.37 -0.14 18.90
C ASP A 24 1.41 0.02 17.77
N CYS A 25 2.56 0.64 18.04
CA CYS A 25 3.68 0.72 17.10
C CYS A 25 4.25 -0.66 16.76
N LEU A 26 4.39 -1.54 17.75
CA LEU A 26 4.90 -2.90 17.52
C LEU A 26 3.92 -3.71 16.67
N TRP A 27 2.64 -3.67 16.98
CA TRP A 27 1.61 -4.34 16.18
C TRP A 27 1.54 -3.79 14.74
N ALA A 28 1.60 -2.46 14.58
CA ALA A 28 1.62 -1.83 13.26
C ALA A 28 2.84 -2.27 12.44
N PHE A 29 4.02 -2.34 13.07
CA PHE A 29 5.23 -2.80 12.41
C PHE A 29 5.16 -4.27 12.01
N CYS A 30 4.72 -5.15 12.91
CA CYS A 30 4.62 -6.59 12.64
C CYS A 30 3.62 -6.91 11.53
N VAL A 31 2.42 -6.28 11.58
CA VAL A 31 1.38 -6.54 10.58
C VAL A 31 1.73 -5.88 9.25
N GLY A 32 2.18 -4.62 9.26
CA GLY A 32 2.60 -3.93 8.04
C GLY A 32 3.79 -4.61 7.37
N GLY A 33 4.80 -5.00 8.17
CA GLY A 33 5.96 -5.78 7.71
C GLY A 33 5.56 -7.15 7.17
N GLY A 34 4.61 -7.83 7.82
CA GLY A 34 4.05 -9.11 7.35
C GLY A 34 3.36 -9.00 5.97
N ILE A 35 2.59 -7.94 5.75
CA ILE A 35 1.95 -7.67 4.45
C ILE A 35 3.01 -7.40 3.37
N CYS A 36 4.04 -6.61 3.69
CA CYS A 36 5.14 -6.33 2.76
C CYS A 36 5.93 -7.60 2.41
N LEU A 37 6.21 -8.45 3.41
CA LEU A 37 6.90 -9.72 3.22
C LEU A 37 6.10 -10.67 2.34
N LEU A 38 4.78 -10.76 2.56
CA LEU A 38 3.88 -11.54 1.71
C LEU A 38 3.88 -11.01 0.26
N GLY A 39 3.88 -9.69 0.08
CA GLY A 39 4.01 -9.07 -1.24
C GLY A 39 5.33 -9.43 -1.95
N GLU A 40 6.46 -9.44 -1.22
CA GLU A 40 7.75 -9.78 -1.82
C GLU A 40 7.86 -11.27 -2.16
N VAL A 41 7.29 -12.15 -1.33
CA VAL A 41 7.20 -13.59 -1.63
C VAL A 41 6.37 -13.84 -2.90
N LEU A 42 5.21 -13.20 -3.03
CA LEU A 42 4.37 -13.30 -4.24
C LEU A 42 5.12 -12.79 -5.48
N ARG A 43 5.80 -11.64 -5.34
CA ARG A 43 6.59 -11.07 -6.42
C ARG A 43 7.72 -12.01 -6.85
N GLY A 44 8.43 -12.58 -5.89
CA GLY A 44 9.48 -13.57 -6.16
C GLY A 44 8.94 -14.82 -6.88
N TRP A 45 7.75 -15.26 -6.51
CA TRP A 45 7.08 -16.37 -7.18
C TRP A 45 6.74 -16.05 -8.64
N TYR A 46 6.15 -14.88 -8.91
CA TYR A 46 5.85 -14.44 -10.28
C TYR A 46 7.11 -14.28 -11.15
N LEU A 47 8.20 -13.74 -10.57
CA LEU A 47 9.49 -13.68 -11.26
C LEU A 47 10.05 -15.08 -11.56
N GLY A 48 9.87 -16.04 -10.65
CA GLY A 48 10.25 -17.44 -10.86
C GLY A 48 9.47 -18.14 -11.97
N MET A 49 8.28 -17.66 -12.31
CA MET A 49 7.47 -18.11 -13.46
C MET A 49 7.94 -17.50 -14.80
N GLY A 50 8.99 -16.67 -14.80
CA GLY A 50 9.53 -16.03 -16.00
C GLY A 50 8.82 -14.75 -16.43
N LEU A 51 8.00 -14.15 -15.56
CA LEU A 51 7.33 -12.88 -15.84
C LEU A 51 8.30 -11.70 -15.71
N GLU A 52 8.14 -10.70 -16.56
CA GLU A 52 8.88 -9.44 -16.50
C GLU A 52 8.66 -8.73 -15.15
N ALA A 53 9.70 -8.09 -14.63
CA ALA A 53 9.69 -7.47 -13.29
C ALA A 53 8.56 -6.44 -13.09
N GLN A 54 8.21 -5.70 -14.15
CA GLN A 54 7.13 -4.71 -14.11
C GLN A 54 5.75 -5.40 -14.04
N LEU A 55 5.56 -6.44 -14.83
CA LEU A 55 4.33 -7.23 -14.83
C LEU A 55 4.14 -7.99 -13.51
N ALA A 56 5.22 -8.58 -12.98
CA ALA A 56 5.22 -9.25 -11.68
C ALA A 56 4.80 -8.30 -10.55
N GLY A 57 5.28 -7.05 -10.54
CA GLY A 57 4.85 -6.04 -9.57
C GLY A 57 3.36 -5.69 -9.66
N THR A 58 2.84 -5.53 -10.87
CA THR A 58 1.42 -5.26 -11.11
C THR A 58 0.54 -6.42 -10.66
N LEU A 59 0.90 -7.65 -11.02
CA LEU A 59 0.17 -8.85 -10.61
C LEU A 59 0.18 -9.05 -9.10
N THR A 60 1.31 -8.77 -8.43
CA THR A 60 1.40 -8.81 -6.97
C THR A 60 0.42 -7.84 -6.33
N SER A 61 0.34 -6.61 -6.82
CA SER A 61 -0.60 -5.60 -6.32
C SER A 61 -2.06 -6.05 -6.52
N CYS A 62 -2.41 -6.56 -7.69
CA CYS A 62 -3.75 -7.09 -7.99
C CYS A 62 -4.11 -8.25 -7.06
N THR A 63 -3.19 -9.18 -6.84
CA THR A 63 -3.40 -10.34 -5.96
C THR A 63 -3.63 -9.91 -4.51
N LEU A 64 -2.84 -8.95 -4.01
CA LEU A 64 -3.02 -8.41 -2.66
C LEU A 64 -4.35 -7.67 -2.50
N ILE A 65 -4.82 -6.94 -3.52
CA ILE A 65 -6.12 -6.27 -3.51
C ILE A 65 -7.24 -7.31 -3.43
N VAL A 66 -7.21 -8.35 -4.26
CA VAL A 66 -8.22 -9.43 -4.25
C VAL A 66 -8.21 -10.16 -2.91
N LEU A 67 -7.04 -10.50 -2.38
CA LEU A 67 -6.92 -11.15 -1.09
C LEU A 67 -7.50 -10.28 0.04
N SER A 68 -7.19 -8.99 0.06
CA SER A 68 -7.76 -8.04 1.02
C SER A 68 -9.27 -7.95 0.90
N ALA A 69 -9.81 -7.87 -0.31
CA ALA A 69 -11.26 -7.85 -0.55
C ALA A 69 -11.95 -9.10 0.00
N LEU A 70 -11.37 -10.29 -0.22
CA LEU A 70 -11.87 -11.54 0.35
C LEU A 70 -11.83 -11.55 1.88
N LEU A 71 -10.72 -11.13 2.49
CA LEU A 71 -10.60 -11.04 3.95
C LEU A 71 -11.58 -10.02 4.54
N THR A 72 -11.87 -8.94 3.82
CA THR A 72 -12.85 -7.92 4.23
C THR A 72 -14.27 -8.48 4.20
N THR A 73 -14.65 -9.21 3.15
CA THR A 73 -15.98 -9.85 3.04
C THR A 73 -16.20 -10.90 4.12
N LEU A 74 -15.15 -11.57 4.56
CA LEU A 74 -15.18 -12.54 5.66
C LEU A 74 -15.17 -11.86 7.05
N GLY A 75 -15.03 -10.54 7.13
CA GLY A 75 -14.93 -9.79 8.39
C GLY A 75 -13.62 -9.99 9.17
N LEU A 76 -12.66 -10.72 8.60
CA LEU A 76 -11.37 -11.00 9.24
C LEU A 76 -10.44 -9.79 9.21
N TYR A 77 -10.48 -9.02 8.14
CA TYR A 77 -9.62 -7.85 7.99
C TYR A 77 -9.90 -6.78 9.05
N GLN A 78 -11.15 -6.58 9.44
CA GLN A 78 -11.52 -5.62 10.49
C GLN A 78 -10.93 -5.98 11.86
N LYS A 79 -10.91 -7.28 12.21
CA LYS A 79 -10.29 -7.75 13.45
C LYS A 79 -8.78 -7.54 13.46
N LEU A 80 -8.15 -7.73 12.31
CA LEU A 80 -6.72 -7.46 12.11
C LEU A 80 -6.43 -5.95 12.22
N ALA A 81 -7.22 -5.13 11.52
CA ALA A 81 -7.06 -3.68 11.46
C ALA A 81 -7.26 -3.02 12.83
N ALA A 82 -8.18 -3.51 13.65
CA ALA A 82 -8.42 -3.01 15.01
C ALA A 82 -7.18 -3.12 15.93
N LYS A 83 -6.31 -4.11 15.70
CA LYS A 83 -5.05 -4.29 16.44
C LYS A 83 -3.85 -3.65 15.75
N ALA A 84 -3.82 -3.70 14.43
CA ALA A 84 -2.70 -3.26 13.61
C ALA A 84 -2.68 -1.75 13.35
N GLY A 85 -3.82 -1.06 13.50
CA GLY A 85 -3.91 0.39 13.27
C GLY A 85 -3.32 0.81 11.93
N ALA A 86 -2.35 1.74 11.97
CA ALA A 86 -1.68 2.28 10.78
C ALA A 86 -0.97 1.24 9.93
N GLY A 87 -0.49 0.12 10.52
CA GLY A 87 0.20 -0.94 9.79
C GLY A 87 -0.66 -1.66 8.73
N SER A 88 -1.99 -1.70 8.93
CA SER A 88 -2.93 -2.26 7.97
C SER A 88 -3.52 -1.21 7.03
N LEU A 89 -3.48 0.08 7.37
CA LEU A 89 -4.06 1.18 6.58
C LEU A 89 -3.14 1.66 5.47
N VAL A 90 -1.84 1.71 5.71
CA VAL A 90 -0.84 2.25 4.77
C VAL A 90 -0.66 1.36 3.52
N PRO A 91 -0.62 0.03 3.61
CA PRO A 91 -0.51 -0.83 2.44
C PRO A 91 -1.74 -0.73 1.52
N ILE A 92 -1.55 -1.12 0.24
CA ILE A 92 -2.63 -1.16 -0.78
C ILE A 92 -3.83 -1.99 -0.34
N THR A 93 -3.61 -2.97 0.54
CA THR A 93 -4.64 -3.80 1.15
C THR A 93 -5.60 -3.01 2.04
N GLY A 94 -5.11 -1.97 2.73
CA GLY A 94 -5.92 -1.06 3.54
C GLY A 94 -6.88 -0.23 2.69
N PHE A 95 -6.40 0.29 1.57
CA PHE A 95 -7.24 1.01 0.62
C PHE A 95 -8.32 0.10 0.03
N ALA A 96 -7.96 -1.12 -0.38
CA ALA A 96 -8.92 -2.11 -0.86
C ALA A 96 -9.98 -2.45 0.19
N ASN A 97 -9.58 -2.64 1.45
CA ASN A 97 -10.51 -2.86 2.56
C ASN A 97 -11.48 -1.68 2.74
N ALA A 98 -10.99 -0.43 2.71
CA ALA A 98 -11.84 0.75 2.87
C ALA A 98 -12.92 0.87 1.77
N VAL A 99 -12.54 0.59 0.52
CA VAL A 99 -13.47 0.62 -0.62
C VAL A 99 -14.48 -0.52 -0.55
N VAL A 100 -14.03 -1.74 -0.24
CA VAL A 100 -14.91 -2.93 -0.16
C VAL A 100 -15.84 -2.86 1.02
N SER A 101 -15.39 -2.40 2.18
CA SER A 101 -16.26 -2.25 3.37
C SER A 101 -17.38 -1.26 3.09
N ALA A 102 -17.10 -0.12 2.45
CA ALA A 102 -18.13 0.84 2.04
C ALA A 102 -19.11 0.22 1.03
N ALA A 103 -18.61 -0.57 0.08
CA ALA A 103 -19.46 -1.26 -0.89
C ALA A 103 -20.44 -2.23 -0.24
N ILE A 104 -20.01 -2.91 0.82
CA ILE A 104 -20.84 -3.87 1.57
C ILE A 104 -21.88 -3.13 2.44
N GLU A 105 -21.43 -2.11 3.17
CA GLU A 105 -22.26 -1.35 4.12
C GLU A 105 -23.41 -0.62 3.43
N PHE A 106 -23.13 0.03 2.31
CA PHE A 106 -24.14 0.82 1.57
C PHE A 106 -24.86 0.05 0.45
N LYS A 107 -24.74 -1.28 0.42
CA LYS A 107 -25.46 -2.14 -0.53
C LYS A 107 -26.99 -1.99 -0.43
N PRO A 108 -27.62 -1.84 0.75
CA PRO A 108 -29.07 -1.65 0.86
C PRO A 108 -29.59 -0.36 0.24
N GLU A 109 -28.75 0.68 0.12
CA GLU A 109 -29.12 1.97 -0.44
C GLU A 109 -29.17 1.97 -1.99
N GLY A 110 -28.87 0.83 -2.64
CA GLY A 110 -28.87 0.65 -4.07
C GLY A 110 -27.48 0.66 -4.70
N ARG A 111 -27.43 0.23 -5.98
CA ARG A 111 -26.13 0.02 -6.67
C ARG A 111 -25.46 1.33 -7.08
N VAL A 112 -26.23 2.31 -7.53
CA VAL A 112 -25.68 3.57 -8.08
C VAL A 112 -25.47 4.60 -6.98
N CYS A 113 -26.55 4.95 -6.25
CA CYS A 113 -26.50 6.00 -5.23
C CYS A 113 -25.90 5.52 -3.90
N GLY A 114 -26.02 4.25 -3.57
CA GLY A 114 -25.42 3.66 -2.39
C GLY A 114 -23.99 3.19 -2.67
N THR A 115 -23.84 1.98 -3.15
CA THR A 115 -22.52 1.32 -3.34
C THR A 115 -21.57 2.14 -4.20
N GLY A 116 -21.99 2.54 -5.41
CA GLY A 116 -21.15 3.27 -6.35
C GLY A 116 -20.69 4.63 -5.81
N ALA A 117 -21.64 5.46 -5.37
CA ALA A 117 -21.33 6.78 -4.85
C ALA A 117 -20.39 6.73 -3.63
N LYS A 118 -20.60 5.79 -2.71
CA LYS A 118 -19.78 5.66 -1.51
C LYS A 118 -18.36 5.13 -1.79
N MET A 119 -18.21 4.19 -2.72
CA MET A 119 -16.90 3.76 -3.18
C MET A 119 -16.09 4.93 -3.77
N PHE A 120 -16.72 5.77 -4.60
CA PHE A 120 -16.07 6.96 -5.17
C PHE A 120 -15.81 8.05 -4.14
N THR A 121 -16.64 8.18 -3.11
CA THR A 121 -16.39 9.11 -2.01
C THR A 121 -15.11 8.79 -1.26
N ILE A 122 -14.73 7.51 -1.16
CA ILE A 122 -13.48 7.07 -0.53
C ILE A 122 -12.32 7.13 -1.53
N ALA A 123 -12.51 6.59 -2.74
CA ALA A 123 -11.46 6.51 -3.76
C ALA A 123 -11.11 7.88 -4.36
N GLY A 124 -12.11 8.77 -4.53
CA GLY A 124 -11.95 10.08 -5.17
C GLY A 124 -10.87 10.94 -4.53
N PRO A 125 -10.94 11.26 -3.24
CA PRO A 125 -9.93 12.07 -2.58
C PRO A 125 -8.52 11.47 -2.66
N VAL A 126 -8.37 10.16 -2.54
CA VAL A 126 -7.07 9.49 -2.64
C VAL A 126 -6.45 9.68 -4.02
N ILE A 127 -7.25 9.52 -5.08
CA ILE A 127 -6.79 9.71 -6.46
C ILE A 127 -6.45 11.19 -6.69
N VAL A 128 -7.33 12.11 -6.31
CA VAL A 128 -7.14 13.55 -6.53
C VAL A 128 -5.90 14.06 -5.79
N TYR A 129 -5.78 13.80 -4.49
CA TYR A 129 -4.63 14.26 -3.72
C TYR A 129 -3.34 13.55 -4.13
N GLY A 130 -3.40 12.27 -4.47
CA GLY A 130 -2.25 11.52 -4.95
C GLY A 130 -1.74 12.04 -6.30
N THR A 131 -2.61 12.30 -7.25
CA THR A 131 -2.24 12.89 -8.55
C THR A 131 -1.74 14.31 -8.40
N LEU A 132 -2.39 15.15 -7.58
CA LEU A 132 -1.96 16.51 -7.31
C LEU A 132 -0.55 16.54 -6.70
N ALA A 133 -0.30 15.72 -5.70
CA ALA A 133 1.02 15.60 -5.08
C ALA A 133 2.08 15.13 -6.08
N ALA A 134 1.75 14.17 -6.95
CA ALA A 134 2.65 13.69 -7.99
C ALA A 134 2.98 14.78 -9.02
N VAL A 135 1.99 15.59 -9.42
CA VAL A 135 2.19 16.71 -10.35
C VAL A 135 3.07 17.79 -9.73
N VAL A 136 2.81 18.18 -8.48
CA VAL A 136 3.63 19.17 -7.77
C VAL A 136 5.06 18.69 -7.62
N TYR A 137 5.25 17.45 -7.19
CA TYR A 137 6.57 16.84 -7.04
C TYR A 137 7.33 16.75 -8.37
N GLY A 138 6.64 16.29 -9.43
CA GLY A 138 7.20 16.24 -10.77
C GLY A 138 7.58 17.61 -11.33
N GLY A 139 6.75 18.63 -11.07
CA GLY A 139 7.02 20.01 -11.43
C GLY A 139 8.24 20.60 -10.72
N VAL A 140 8.38 20.35 -9.42
CA VAL A 140 9.56 20.76 -8.64
C VAL A 140 10.83 20.10 -9.18
N LEU A 141 10.79 18.81 -9.46
CA LEU A 141 11.94 18.11 -10.06
C LEU A 141 12.31 18.65 -11.42
N TRP A 142 11.33 18.97 -12.25
CA TRP A 142 11.57 19.57 -13.58
C TRP A 142 12.23 20.96 -13.45
N LEU A 143 11.78 21.79 -12.53
CA LEU A 143 12.37 23.12 -12.25
C LEU A 143 13.79 23.03 -11.71
N LEU A 144 14.10 21.99 -10.92
CA LEU A 144 15.44 21.76 -10.39
C LEU A 144 16.41 21.13 -11.42
N GLY A 145 16.00 21.00 -12.69
CA GLY A 145 16.80 20.38 -13.74
C GLY A 145 16.93 18.85 -13.61
N GLY A 146 16.15 18.25 -12.72
CA GLY A 146 16.07 16.80 -12.55
C GLY A 146 15.17 16.19 -13.64
N CYS A 147 15.74 15.46 -14.59
CA CYS A 147 14.95 14.67 -15.52
C CYS A 147 14.20 13.57 -14.72
N PRO A 148 12.85 13.48 -14.82
CA PRO A 148 12.10 12.44 -14.11
C PRO A 148 12.55 11.02 -14.46
N LEU A 149 13.11 10.83 -15.66
CA LEU A 149 13.75 9.59 -16.10
C LEU A 149 15.04 9.29 -15.32
N CYS A 150 15.85 10.31 -14.98
CA CYS A 150 17.06 10.12 -14.17
C CYS A 150 16.75 9.66 -12.75
N LEU A 151 15.64 10.14 -12.15
CA LEU A 151 15.24 9.72 -10.80
C LEU A 151 14.72 8.28 -10.81
N GLN A 152 14.05 7.86 -11.88
CA GLN A 152 13.59 6.48 -12.03
C GLN A 152 14.78 5.53 -12.21
N TYR A 153 15.81 5.94 -12.94
CA TYR A 153 17.07 5.19 -13.07
C TYR A 153 17.86 5.21 -11.76
N ALA A 154 18.01 6.36 -11.09
CA ALA A 154 18.71 6.46 -9.81
C ALA A 154 18.01 5.67 -8.69
N CYS A 155 16.67 5.66 -8.66
CA CYS A 155 15.90 4.84 -7.72
C CYS A 155 16.01 3.33 -8.04
N ARG A 156 16.16 2.98 -9.32
CA ARG A 156 16.42 1.60 -9.76
C ARG A 156 17.83 1.17 -9.34
N ASP A 157 18.81 2.02 -9.53
CA ASP A 157 20.20 1.73 -9.17
C ASP A 157 20.41 1.73 -7.66
N ALA A 158 19.71 2.58 -6.90
CA ALA A 158 19.70 2.54 -5.43
C ALA A 158 19.04 1.27 -4.91
N LYS A 159 17.91 0.81 -5.48
CA LYS A 159 17.30 -0.48 -5.14
C LYS A 159 18.24 -1.65 -5.48
N ILE A 160 18.92 -1.60 -6.62
CA ILE A 160 19.90 -2.63 -7.00
C ILE A 160 21.11 -2.59 -6.07
N ALA A 161 21.58 -1.42 -5.65
CA ALA A 161 22.69 -1.27 -4.72
C ALA A 161 22.36 -1.82 -3.32
N VAL A 162 21.18 -1.52 -2.78
CA VAL A 162 20.69 -2.05 -1.51
C VAL A 162 20.49 -3.56 -1.59
N PHE A 163 19.98 -4.07 -2.70
CA PHE A 163 19.78 -5.50 -2.94
C PHE A 163 21.11 -6.24 -3.13
N ARG A 164 22.10 -5.59 -3.71
CA ARG A 164 23.47 -6.13 -3.89
C ARG A 164 24.20 -6.28 -2.54
N GLN A 165 23.96 -5.37 -1.59
CA GLN A 165 24.55 -5.46 -0.24
C GLN A 165 23.93 -6.57 0.62
N SER A 166 22.69 -6.98 0.36
CA SER A 166 21.99 -8.03 1.13
C SER A 166 22.35 -9.47 0.75
N GLY A 167 23.32 -9.70 -0.15
CA GLY A 167 23.82 -11.04 -0.46
C GLY A 167 22.88 -11.97 -1.25
N TRP A 168 21.63 -11.54 -1.48
CA TRP A 168 20.62 -12.32 -2.20
C TRP A 168 20.80 -12.29 -3.73
N SER A 169 21.67 -11.40 -4.23
CA SER A 169 21.84 -11.15 -5.66
C SER A 169 22.56 -12.26 -6.43
N ARG A 170 23.26 -13.14 -5.74
CA ARG A 170 24.07 -14.17 -6.42
C ARG A 170 23.22 -15.28 -7.04
N ILE A 171 22.08 -15.60 -6.45
CA ILE A 171 21.25 -16.74 -6.88
C ILE A 171 20.24 -16.33 -7.99
N SER A 172 19.76 -15.08 -8.00
CA SER A 172 18.78 -14.62 -9.00
C SER A 172 19.45 -14.10 -10.27
N HIS A 173 20.66 -13.55 -10.17
CA HIS A 173 21.38 -12.98 -11.32
C HIS A 173 21.87 -14.08 -12.27
N GLU A 174 22.37 -15.20 -11.78
CA GLU A 174 22.79 -16.31 -12.64
C GLU A 174 21.61 -16.98 -13.35
N ARG A 175 20.45 -17.03 -12.73
CA ARG A 175 19.24 -17.59 -13.35
C ARG A 175 18.64 -16.67 -14.42
N TYR A 176 18.65 -15.36 -14.21
CA TYR A 176 18.11 -14.39 -15.18
C TYR A 176 18.92 -14.36 -16.47
N TYR A 177 20.25 -14.37 -16.39
CA TYR A 177 21.12 -14.37 -17.57
C TYR A 177 21.27 -15.74 -18.24
N SER A 178 20.97 -16.82 -17.55
CA SER A 178 20.92 -18.16 -18.15
C SER A 178 19.67 -18.37 -19.02
N THR A 179 18.57 -17.66 -18.72
CA THR A 179 17.32 -17.76 -19.50
C THR A 179 17.17 -16.73 -20.62
N ASN A 180 18.01 -15.69 -20.65
CA ASN A 180 17.93 -14.64 -21.69
C ASN A 180 19.29 -14.29 -22.31
N PRO A 181 19.84 -15.13 -23.21
CA PRO A 181 21.18 -14.96 -23.77
C PRO A 181 21.34 -13.74 -24.72
N LYS A 182 20.25 -13.06 -25.08
CA LYS A 182 20.28 -11.93 -26.03
C LYS A 182 20.69 -10.58 -25.40
N GLU A 183 20.78 -10.48 -24.08
CA GLU A 183 21.10 -9.23 -23.36
C GLU A 183 22.59 -9.17 -22.90
N LYS A 184 23.45 -10.03 -23.46
CA LYS A 184 24.90 -10.10 -23.18
C LYS A 184 25.75 -9.26 -24.13
N GLN A 185 25.21 -8.27 -24.84
CA GLN A 185 26.05 -7.41 -25.65
C GLN A 185 26.26 -6.04 -25.00
N PRO A 186 27.51 -5.55 -24.92
CA PRO A 186 27.91 -4.29 -24.28
C PRO A 186 27.35 -3.06 -24.98
#